data_41948fec5f93ec5dc9a1453605bc397d
#
_entry.id   41948fec5f93ec5dc9a1453605bc397d
#
_cell.length_a   1.000
_cell.length_b   1.000
_cell.length_c   1.000
_cell.angle_alpha   90.00
_cell.angle_beta   90.00
_cell.angle_gamma   90.00
#
_symmetry.space_group_name_H-M   'P 1'
#
loop_
_entity.id
_entity.type
_entity.pdbx_description
1 polymer ?
#
loop_
_entity_poly.entity_id
_entity_poly.type
_entity_poly.pdbx_seq_one_letter_code
_entity_poly.pdbx_strand_id
1 'polypeptide(L)'
;MLTNQSHNDRIAQAVRLHRESIIGFLRELIAQTQHGEAAVQNAIAVASAKMGCKVERVKYDPQTVPMVQEFAAEQAITQGLRECVVAKTGTAGAGRSLLFFGHPDSEPLSRLAEWKHDPFKGEISQQRIYGWGVADDLAGVAIYTQAMAVLKACGLQPKGEVTLVSTPSKRHARGVSALLHQGLTADAAIYLHPAESGMGMKEIKAFASGQLEFRIRVQGAAPPTSEPLQTAFAHLAVNPVAKAFEVFQALQKLDEQRGKEIFHPLLDQAVGRSTNIMVSMINCDVADSLSRVRHECWLGGAISFAPPEPMDQVMGQVQNALAELAKGDSWFSANPPQLHWDSGVTGAQVNADHPLYQTLAAAIHRTTGHTPRVNPMHTSSDIRNPMVQKNIPTVGLGPLCGALSQNGQTDEWVDVEDYLAAVTVVASTILDWCGAEPANG
;
A
#
# COMPACT_ATOMS: atom_id res chain seq x y z
N MET A 1 21.67 -37.09 24.96
CA MET A 1 20.35 -37.09 24.29
C MET A 1 20.03 -35.66 23.89
N LEU A 2 20.30 -35.28 22.65
CA LEU A 2 19.84 -34.01 22.13
C LEU A 2 18.33 -34.16 21.90
N THR A 3 17.56 -33.47 22.75
CA THR A 3 16.11 -33.36 22.58
C THR A 3 15.83 -32.87 21.17
N ASN A 4 14.91 -33.51 20.44
CA ASN A 4 14.42 -33.12 19.12
C ASN A 4 13.66 -31.79 19.24
N GLN A 5 14.39 -30.68 19.44
CA GLN A 5 13.82 -29.34 19.51
C GLN A 5 13.32 -28.98 18.11
N SER A 6 12.06 -28.61 18.00
CA SER A 6 11.48 -28.23 16.72
C SER A 6 12.20 -27.01 16.13
N HIS A 7 12.21 -26.85 14.80
CA HIS A 7 12.79 -25.67 14.17
C HIS A 7 12.19 -24.37 14.76
N ASN A 8 10.90 -24.39 15.06
CA ASN A 8 10.19 -23.24 15.62
C ASN A 8 10.69 -22.87 17.03
N ASP A 9 10.98 -23.86 17.91
CA ASP A 9 11.54 -23.59 19.22
C ASP A 9 12.94 -22.98 19.12
N ARG A 10 13.77 -23.47 18.18
CA ARG A 10 15.10 -22.91 17.89
C ARG A 10 15.01 -21.46 17.41
N ILE A 11 14.09 -21.16 16.49
CA ILE A 11 13.83 -19.81 15.99
C ILE A 11 13.41 -18.90 17.13
N ALA A 12 12.41 -19.29 17.92
CA ALA A 12 11.93 -18.49 19.05
C ALA A 12 13.03 -18.23 20.09
N GLN A 13 13.89 -19.24 20.37
CA GLN A 13 15.03 -19.08 21.24
C GLN A 13 16.07 -18.11 20.67
N ALA A 14 16.38 -18.24 19.36
CA ALA A 14 17.34 -17.35 18.69
C ALA A 14 16.86 -15.90 18.67
N VAL A 15 15.58 -15.64 18.42
CA VAL A 15 15.01 -14.28 18.49
C VAL A 15 15.18 -13.70 19.91
N ARG A 16 14.91 -14.48 20.96
CA ARG A 16 15.14 -14.01 22.33
C ARG A 16 16.61 -13.70 22.63
N LEU A 17 17.53 -14.57 22.19
CA LEU A 17 18.97 -14.38 22.42
C LEU A 17 19.54 -13.19 21.63
N HIS A 18 19.03 -12.93 20.43
CA HIS A 18 19.49 -11.86 19.55
C HIS A 18 18.60 -10.62 19.57
N ARG A 19 17.69 -10.50 20.56
CA ARG A 19 16.73 -9.41 20.69
C ARG A 19 17.34 -8.03 20.42
N GLU A 20 18.41 -7.71 21.13
CA GLU A 20 19.06 -6.38 21.03
C GLU A 20 19.67 -6.14 19.64
N SER A 21 20.22 -7.16 19.01
CA SER A 21 20.75 -7.08 17.64
C SER A 21 19.64 -6.87 16.61
N ILE A 22 18.50 -7.57 16.78
CA ILE A 22 17.34 -7.45 15.89
C ILE A 22 16.75 -6.05 15.97
N ILE A 23 16.54 -5.52 17.17
CA ILE A 23 16.07 -4.15 17.39
C ILE A 23 17.11 -3.13 16.90
N GLY A 24 18.39 -3.41 17.16
CA GLY A 24 19.52 -2.56 16.75
C GLY A 24 19.56 -2.33 15.23
N PHE A 25 19.26 -3.36 14.43
CA PHE A 25 19.21 -3.20 12.97
C PHE A 25 18.08 -2.27 12.51
N LEU A 26 16.88 -2.39 13.09
CA LEU A 26 15.78 -1.45 12.77
C LEU A 26 16.16 -0.01 13.13
N ARG A 27 16.79 0.18 14.30
CA ARG A 27 17.29 1.50 14.73
C ARG A 27 18.40 2.03 13.79
N GLU A 28 19.25 1.15 13.27
CA GLU A 28 20.24 1.50 12.25
C GLU A 28 19.54 2.01 10.99
N LEU A 29 18.51 1.32 10.47
CA LEU A 29 17.77 1.77 9.30
C LEU A 29 17.11 3.14 9.53
N ILE A 30 16.49 3.35 10.70
CA ILE A 30 15.93 4.66 11.08
C ILE A 30 17.00 5.74 11.06
N ALA A 31 18.18 5.48 11.62
CA ALA A 31 19.28 6.45 11.62
C ALA A 31 19.81 6.76 10.21
N GLN A 32 19.76 5.78 9.30
CA GLN A 32 20.20 6.00 7.91
C GLN A 32 19.24 6.91 7.11
N THR A 33 17.98 7.05 7.52
CA THR A 33 17.01 7.90 6.80
C THR A 33 17.46 9.36 6.72
N GLN A 34 18.18 9.88 7.71
CA GLN A 34 18.75 11.23 7.66
C GLN A 34 19.75 11.45 6.52
N HIS A 35 20.31 10.36 5.98
CA HIS A 35 21.27 10.36 4.87
C HIS A 35 20.62 9.99 3.53
N GLY A 36 19.29 9.80 3.53
CA GLY A 36 18.48 9.50 2.35
C GLY A 36 18.38 8.01 2.02
N GLU A 37 17.50 7.70 1.06
CA GLU A 37 17.16 6.34 0.65
C GLU A 37 18.37 5.48 0.28
N ALA A 38 19.35 6.05 -0.43
CA ALA A 38 20.55 5.30 -0.84
C ALA A 38 21.37 4.76 0.36
N ALA A 39 21.38 5.49 1.48
CA ALA A 39 22.03 5.03 2.71
C ALA A 39 21.27 3.87 3.35
N VAL A 40 19.94 3.93 3.39
CA VAL A 40 19.08 2.84 3.86
C VAL A 40 19.26 1.60 2.99
N GLN A 41 19.19 1.74 1.66
CA GLN A 41 19.44 0.65 0.71
C GLN A 41 20.84 0.03 0.89
N ASN A 42 21.85 0.85 1.17
CA ASN A 42 23.20 0.34 1.44
C ASN A 42 23.28 -0.50 2.72
N ALA A 43 22.63 -0.06 3.80
CA ALA A 43 22.58 -0.83 5.05
C ALA A 43 21.91 -2.20 4.84
N ILE A 44 20.79 -2.23 4.09
CA ILE A 44 20.06 -3.46 3.76
C ILE A 44 20.94 -4.41 2.92
N ALA A 45 21.60 -3.90 1.88
CA ALA A 45 22.49 -4.68 1.02
C ALA A 45 23.65 -5.31 1.80
N VAL A 46 24.31 -4.52 2.66
CA VAL A 46 25.41 -4.99 3.51
C VAL A 46 24.94 -6.05 4.50
N ALA A 47 23.80 -5.82 5.17
CA ALA A 47 23.23 -6.79 6.09
C ALA A 47 22.89 -8.10 5.37
N SER A 48 22.21 -8.06 4.23
CA SER A 48 21.86 -9.24 3.43
C SER A 48 23.09 -10.03 2.98
N ALA A 49 24.14 -9.34 2.52
CA ALA A 49 25.40 -9.99 2.14
C ALA A 49 26.07 -10.70 3.33
N LYS A 50 26.08 -10.10 4.52
CA LYS A 50 26.60 -10.72 5.75
C LYS A 50 25.87 -12.00 6.14
N MET A 51 24.62 -12.15 5.72
CA MET A 51 23.81 -13.36 5.95
C MET A 51 24.08 -14.45 4.90
N GLY A 52 24.90 -14.20 3.91
CA GLY A 52 25.24 -15.14 2.84
C GLY A 52 24.29 -15.05 1.63
N CYS A 53 23.44 -14.05 1.56
CA CYS A 53 22.63 -13.83 0.38
C CYS A 53 23.47 -13.32 -0.81
N LYS A 54 23.12 -13.76 -2.02
CA LYS A 54 23.60 -13.13 -3.25
C LYS A 54 22.82 -11.81 -3.42
N VAL A 55 23.55 -10.69 -3.37
CA VAL A 55 22.94 -9.35 -3.43
C VAL A 55 23.18 -8.72 -4.79
N GLU A 56 22.13 -8.14 -5.36
CA GLU A 56 22.13 -7.37 -6.59
C GLU A 56 21.45 -6.02 -6.35
N ARG A 57 21.94 -4.97 -7.02
CA ARG A 57 21.34 -3.63 -7.05
C ARG A 57 20.79 -3.36 -8.43
N VAL A 58 19.49 -3.14 -8.52
CA VAL A 58 18.78 -2.97 -9.78
C VAL A 58 18.30 -1.53 -9.90
N LYS A 59 18.89 -0.80 -10.84
CA LYS A 59 18.49 0.57 -11.17
C LYS A 59 17.37 0.55 -12.21
N TYR A 60 16.41 1.45 -12.05
CA TYR A 60 15.28 1.61 -12.96
C TYR A 60 14.78 3.06 -12.95
N ASP A 61 14.06 3.43 -14.02
CA ASP A 61 13.33 4.71 -14.09
C ASP A 61 11.83 4.42 -13.88
N PRO A 62 11.21 4.96 -12.81
CA PRO A 62 9.79 4.74 -12.54
C PRO A 62 8.86 5.14 -13.70
N GLN A 63 9.23 6.14 -14.50
CA GLN A 63 8.44 6.61 -15.64
C GLN A 63 8.39 5.59 -16.79
N THR A 64 9.37 4.69 -16.87
CA THR A 64 9.45 3.66 -17.93
C THR A 64 8.79 2.34 -17.53
N VAL A 65 8.38 2.18 -16.27
CA VAL A 65 7.75 0.94 -15.78
C VAL A 65 6.31 0.85 -16.28
N PRO A 66 5.94 -0.21 -17.01
CA PRO A 66 4.56 -0.38 -17.49
C PRO A 66 3.53 -0.41 -16.37
N MET A 67 2.40 0.23 -16.57
CA MET A 67 1.25 0.18 -15.68
C MET A 67 0.33 -0.97 -16.10
N VAL A 68 0.05 -1.90 -15.18
CA VAL A 68 -0.78 -3.08 -15.42
C VAL A 68 -2.01 -3.01 -14.53
N GLN A 69 -3.18 -2.81 -15.14
CA GLN A 69 -4.46 -2.57 -14.43
C GLN A 69 -4.34 -1.46 -13.36
N GLU A 70 -3.59 -0.45 -13.71
CA GLU A 70 -3.42 0.79 -12.96
C GLU A 70 -3.11 1.93 -13.92
N PHE A 71 -3.36 3.15 -13.50
CA PHE A 71 -2.90 4.36 -14.18
C PHE A 71 -2.72 5.49 -13.18
N ALA A 72 -1.86 6.44 -13.52
CA ALA A 72 -1.66 7.67 -12.77
C ALA A 72 -1.28 8.80 -13.75
N ALA A 73 -1.52 10.03 -13.34
CA ALA A 73 -1.02 11.18 -14.09
C ALA A 73 0.51 11.17 -14.12
N GLU A 74 1.12 11.46 -15.27
CA GLU A 74 2.57 11.41 -15.47
C GLU A 74 3.35 12.22 -14.42
N GLN A 75 2.82 13.40 -14.06
CA GLN A 75 3.41 14.26 -13.04
C GLN A 75 3.37 13.69 -11.60
N ALA A 76 2.54 12.68 -11.35
CA ALA A 76 2.46 12.01 -10.05
C ALA A 76 3.55 10.93 -9.88
N ILE A 77 4.15 10.47 -10.99
CA ILE A 77 5.18 9.43 -10.97
C ILE A 77 6.50 10.05 -10.56
N THR A 78 7.19 9.41 -9.61
CA THR A 78 8.54 9.82 -9.19
C THR A 78 9.47 9.94 -10.39
N GLN A 79 10.19 11.06 -10.48
CA GLN A 79 11.18 11.30 -11.52
C GLN A 79 12.57 10.86 -11.08
N GLY A 80 13.40 10.51 -12.07
CA GLY A 80 14.79 10.11 -11.89
C GLY A 80 14.98 8.65 -11.52
N LEU A 81 16.22 8.20 -11.65
CA LEU A 81 16.59 6.81 -11.39
C LEU A 81 16.41 6.46 -9.92
N ARG A 82 15.82 5.29 -9.69
CA ARG A 82 15.68 4.67 -8.37
C ARG A 82 16.43 3.34 -8.35
N GLU A 83 16.65 2.80 -7.17
CA GLU A 83 17.38 1.55 -6.98
C GLU A 83 16.61 0.60 -6.07
N CYS A 84 16.48 -0.67 -6.50
CA CYS A 84 16.06 -1.77 -5.65
C CYS A 84 17.26 -2.58 -5.19
N VAL A 85 17.19 -3.12 -3.97
CA VAL A 85 18.12 -4.14 -3.48
C VAL A 85 17.43 -5.49 -3.54
N VAL A 86 18.03 -6.44 -4.25
CA VAL A 86 17.54 -7.82 -4.39
C VAL A 86 18.54 -8.76 -3.73
N ALA A 87 18.11 -9.53 -2.74
CA ALA A 87 18.95 -10.48 -2.03
C ALA A 87 18.34 -11.88 -2.14
N LYS A 88 19.10 -12.86 -2.61
CA LYS A 88 18.64 -14.23 -2.87
C LYS A 88 19.42 -15.26 -2.05
N THR A 89 18.71 -16.26 -1.57
CA THR A 89 19.27 -17.42 -0.86
C THR A 89 18.45 -18.68 -1.15
N GLY A 90 18.94 -19.86 -0.75
CA GLY A 90 18.31 -21.14 -1.10
C GLY A 90 18.60 -21.54 -2.55
N THR A 91 17.94 -22.60 -3.03
CA THR A 91 18.22 -23.18 -4.36
C THR A 91 16.96 -23.17 -5.21
N ALA A 92 17.03 -22.52 -6.38
CA ALA A 92 15.93 -22.51 -7.32
C ALA A 92 15.54 -23.94 -7.74
N GLY A 93 14.25 -24.26 -7.67
CA GLY A 93 13.70 -25.59 -8.03
C GLY A 93 13.89 -26.69 -6.98
N ALA A 94 14.60 -26.44 -5.88
CA ALA A 94 14.77 -27.44 -4.81
C ALA A 94 13.56 -27.51 -3.85
N GLY A 95 12.74 -26.47 -3.81
CA GLY A 95 11.51 -26.34 -3.04
C GLY A 95 10.65 -25.21 -3.60
N ARG A 96 9.52 -24.91 -2.95
CA ARG A 96 8.72 -23.74 -3.32
C ARG A 96 9.52 -22.45 -3.07
N SER A 97 9.39 -21.50 -3.98
CA SER A 97 10.03 -20.18 -3.85
C SER A 97 9.14 -19.18 -3.11
N LEU A 98 9.76 -18.20 -2.45
CA LEU A 98 9.06 -17.18 -1.70
C LEU A 98 9.72 -15.80 -1.90
N LEU A 99 8.91 -14.82 -2.26
CA LEU A 99 9.31 -13.43 -2.40
C LEU A 99 8.86 -12.63 -1.18
N PHE A 100 9.77 -11.92 -0.53
CA PHE A 100 9.46 -10.88 0.45
C PHE A 100 9.79 -9.53 -0.13
N PHE A 101 8.91 -8.56 0.08
CA PHE A 101 9.19 -7.18 -0.31
C PHE A 101 8.65 -6.18 0.73
N GLY A 102 9.29 -5.04 0.79
CA GLY A 102 8.99 -3.89 1.60
C GLY A 102 9.71 -2.68 1.03
N HIS A 103 9.48 -1.49 1.54
CA HIS A 103 10.07 -0.30 0.96
C HIS A 103 10.94 0.53 1.93
N PRO A 104 12.08 1.07 1.45
CA PRO A 104 13.03 1.82 2.26
C PRO A 104 12.71 3.31 2.31
N ASP A 105 11.82 3.78 1.43
CA ASP A 105 11.45 5.19 1.29
C ASP A 105 10.21 5.52 2.12
N SER A 106 10.12 6.77 2.56
CA SER A 106 9.02 7.31 3.35
C SER A 106 8.49 8.59 2.71
N GLU A 107 7.29 9.01 3.09
CA GLU A 107 6.80 10.33 2.74
C GLU A 107 7.70 11.41 3.36
N PRO A 108 7.76 12.63 2.76
CA PRO A 108 8.61 13.70 3.28
C PRO A 108 8.36 13.97 4.76
N LEU A 109 9.44 14.06 5.54
CA LEU A 109 9.35 14.42 6.95
C LEU A 109 8.71 15.81 7.09
N SER A 110 7.60 15.86 7.80
CA SER A 110 6.84 17.09 8.05
C SER A 110 6.78 17.40 9.53
N ARG A 111 6.46 18.64 9.86
CA ARG A 111 6.19 19.13 11.23
C ARG A 111 7.24 18.69 12.25
N LEU A 112 8.53 18.80 11.90
CA LEU A 112 9.66 18.35 12.73
C LEU A 112 9.60 18.91 14.17
N ALA A 113 9.13 20.14 14.34
CA ALA A 113 9.00 20.80 15.65
C ALA A 113 7.91 20.16 16.55
N GLU A 114 7.01 19.35 16.00
CA GLU A 114 5.94 18.68 16.75
C GLU A 114 6.34 17.27 17.21
N TRP A 115 7.47 16.74 16.71
CA TRP A 115 7.97 15.44 17.14
C TRP A 115 8.46 15.51 18.59
N LYS A 116 7.99 14.58 19.44
CA LYS A 116 8.43 14.42 20.85
C LYS A 116 9.62 13.51 20.96
N HIS A 117 9.74 12.54 20.05
CA HIS A 117 10.86 11.62 19.91
C HIS A 117 11.68 12.02 18.69
N ASP A 118 13.01 11.95 18.77
CA ASP A 118 13.88 12.26 17.63
C ASP A 118 13.61 11.29 16.46
N PRO A 119 13.16 11.77 15.30
CA PRO A 119 12.75 10.91 14.17
C PRO A 119 13.87 10.03 13.63
N PHE A 120 15.14 10.30 13.96
CA PHE A 120 16.31 9.59 13.42
C PHE A 120 17.02 8.69 14.43
N LYS A 121 16.57 8.61 15.70
CA LYS A 121 17.29 7.87 16.75
C LYS A 121 16.75 6.46 17.03
N GLY A 122 15.55 6.13 16.56
CA GLY A 122 14.93 4.87 16.90
C GLY A 122 14.81 4.72 18.43
N GLU A 123 14.32 5.76 19.10
CA GLU A 123 14.14 5.77 20.56
C GLU A 123 13.13 4.70 20.97
N ILE A 124 13.45 4.00 22.08
CA ILE A 124 12.53 3.02 22.67
C ILE A 124 11.88 3.63 23.90
N SER A 125 10.57 3.79 23.87
CA SER A 125 9.78 4.25 24.99
C SER A 125 8.46 3.47 25.05
N GLN A 126 8.02 3.05 26.25
CA GLN A 126 6.77 2.33 26.46
C GLN A 126 6.57 1.12 25.51
N GLN A 127 7.61 0.30 25.32
CA GLN A 127 7.63 -0.85 24.40
C GLN A 127 7.39 -0.50 22.93
N ARG A 128 7.70 0.73 22.52
CA ARG A 128 7.57 1.20 21.14
C ARG A 128 8.91 1.71 20.64
N ILE A 129 9.22 1.45 19.38
CA ILE A 129 10.35 2.01 18.65
C ILE A 129 9.81 3.17 17.84
N TYR A 130 10.28 4.39 18.13
CA TYR A 130 9.88 5.61 17.44
C TYR A 130 10.89 5.98 16.36
N GLY A 131 10.41 6.44 15.20
CA GLY A 131 11.28 6.93 14.14
C GLY A 131 10.52 7.23 12.86
N TRP A 132 11.05 8.13 12.06
CA TRP A 132 10.48 8.45 10.76
C TRP A 132 10.61 7.27 9.80
N GLY A 133 9.48 6.87 9.19
CA GLY A 133 9.39 5.73 8.29
C GLY A 133 9.45 4.36 9.00
N VAL A 134 9.42 4.32 10.35
CA VAL A 134 9.54 3.06 11.08
C VAL A 134 8.37 2.11 10.82
N ALA A 135 7.15 2.64 10.73
CA ALA A 135 5.96 1.86 10.44
C ALA A 135 5.69 1.76 8.93
N ASP A 136 6.20 2.71 8.15
CA ASP A 136 5.92 2.80 6.72
C ASP A 136 7.20 3.14 5.91
N ASP A 137 8.17 2.15 5.69
CA ASP A 137 8.02 0.72 5.97
C ASP A 137 9.36 0.08 6.39
N LEU A 138 10.21 0.80 7.15
CA LEU A 138 11.51 0.28 7.56
C LEU A 138 11.40 -0.99 8.43
N ALA A 139 10.32 -1.12 9.22
CA ALA A 139 10.09 -2.32 10.01
C ALA A 139 9.87 -3.55 9.12
N GLY A 140 9.12 -3.43 8.02
CA GLY A 140 8.92 -4.52 7.08
C GLY A 140 10.24 -4.99 6.46
N VAL A 141 11.06 -4.05 6.01
CA VAL A 141 12.39 -4.34 5.46
C VAL A 141 13.31 -4.98 6.50
N ALA A 142 13.28 -4.50 7.75
CA ALA A 142 14.07 -5.07 8.84
C ALA A 142 13.62 -6.48 9.18
N ILE A 143 12.32 -6.79 9.17
CA ILE A 143 11.78 -8.10 9.54
C ILE A 143 12.36 -9.21 8.67
N TYR A 144 12.29 -9.13 7.34
CA TYR A 144 12.79 -10.22 6.51
C TYR A 144 14.31 -10.35 6.60
N THR A 145 15.03 -9.23 6.71
CA THR A 145 16.48 -9.23 6.87
C THR A 145 16.87 -9.93 8.18
N GLN A 146 16.20 -9.60 9.28
CA GLN A 146 16.49 -10.22 10.59
C GLN A 146 15.97 -11.67 10.69
N ALA A 147 14.90 -12.03 9.99
CA ALA A 147 14.45 -13.42 9.89
C ALA A 147 15.55 -14.31 9.27
N MET A 148 16.24 -13.84 8.23
CA MET A 148 17.39 -14.55 7.65
C MET A 148 18.57 -14.65 8.63
N ALA A 149 18.84 -13.58 9.40
CA ALA A 149 19.86 -13.62 10.45
C ALA A 149 19.56 -14.68 11.51
N VAL A 150 18.31 -14.76 11.93
CA VAL A 150 17.82 -15.75 12.91
C VAL A 150 17.97 -17.18 12.36
N LEU A 151 17.59 -17.43 11.10
CA LEU A 151 17.76 -18.74 10.46
C LEU A 151 19.23 -19.14 10.42
N LYS A 152 20.12 -18.24 10.01
CA LYS A 152 21.57 -18.47 10.03
C LYS A 152 22.08 -18.79 11.42
N ALA A 153 21.67 -18.04 12.45
CA ALA A 153 22.04 -18.30 13.86
C ALA A 153 21.53 -19.66 14.34
N CYS A 154 20.42 -20.15 13.81
CA CYS A 154 19.92 -21.50 14.03
C CYS A 154 20.68 -22.58 13.25
N GLY A 155 21.61 -22.24 12.36
CA GLY A 155 22.22 -23.20 11.43
C GLY A 155 21.20 -23.81 10.47
N LEU A 156 20.22 -23.03 10.04
CA LEU A 156 19.15 -23.43 9.13
C LEU A 156 19.15 -22.51 7.91
N GLN A 157 18.79 -23.06 6.75
CA GLN A 157 18.54 -22.29 5.54
C GLN A 157 17.32 -22.84 4.79
N PRO A 158 16.65 -22.01 3.97
CA PRO A 158 15.58 -22.45 3.12
C PRO A 158 16.12 -23.39 2.04
N LYS A 159 15.38 -24.45 1.72
CA LYS A 159 15.68 -25.36 0.62
C LYS A 159 15.32 -24.71 -0.73
N GLY A 160 14.10 -24.20 -0.87
CA GLY A 160 13.68 -23.42 -2.02
C GLY A 160 14.25 -21.99 -2.04
N GLU A 161 14.22 -21.33 -3.20
CA GLU A 161 14.70 -19.96 -3.34
C GLU A 161 13.86 -18.96 -2.53
N VAL A 162 14.52 -18.15 -1.71
CA VAL A 162 13.94 -16.99 -1.04
C VAL A 162 14.56 -15.74 -1.62
N THR A 163 13.71 -14.84 -2.12
CA THR A 163 14.11 -13.55 -2.63
C THR A 163 13.60 -12.46 -1.69
N LEU A 164 14.50 -11.63 -1.18
CA LEU A 164 14.22 -10.49 -0.32
C LEU A 164 14.46 -9.23 -1.15
N VAL A 165 13.46 -8.36 -1.28
CA VAL A 165 13.61 -7.14 -2.07
C VAL A 165 13.20 -5.89 -1.28
N SER A 166 14.10 -4.91 -1.29
CA SER A 166 13.82 -3.56 -0.82
C SER A 166 13.53 -2.68 -2.03
N THR A 167 12.26 -2.28 -2.16
CA THR A 167 11.73 -1.63 -3.36
C THR A 167 11.11 -0.29 -3.04
N PRO A 168 11.60 0.84 -3.57
CA PRO A 168 10.93 2.13 -3.40
C PRO A 168 9.48 2.07 -3.87
N SER A 169 8.57 2.59 -3.05
CA SER A 169 7.11 2.53 -3.30
C SER A 169 6.44 3.91 -3.30
N LYS A 170 6.89 4.84 -2.44
CA LYS A 170 6.23 6.13 -2.26
C LYS A 170 6.19 6.98 -3.54
N ARG A 171 5.10 7.74 -3.69
CA ARG A 171 4.91 8.66 -4.83
C ARG A 171 5.12 7.97 -6.19
N HIS A 172 4.48 6.83 -6.36
CA HIS A 172 4.58 6.00 -7.57
C HIS A 172 6.02 5.68 -7.97
N ALA A 173 6.90 5.38 -7.00
CA ALA A 173 8.25 4.90 -7.27
C ALA A 173 8.28 3.51 -7.91
N ARG A 174 7.23 2.66 -7.72
CA ARG A 174 6.92 1.47 -8.51
C ARG A 174 8.02 0.40 -8.51
N GLY A 175 8.81 0.31 -7.43
CA GLY A 175 9.98 -0.57 -7.36
C GLY A 175 9.67 -2.06 -7.56
N VAL A 176 8.63 -2.60 -6.88
CA VAL A 176 8.25 -4.00 -7.06
C VAL A 176 7.76 -4.27 -8.48
N SER A 177 6.97 -3.35 -9.06
CA SER A 177 6.51 -3.45 -10.46
C SER A 177 7.66 -3.48 -11.45
N ALA A 178 8.70 -2.67 -11.23
CA ALA A 178 9.91 -2.67 -12.06
C ALA A 178 10.60 -4.03 -12.06
N LEU A 179 10.78 -4.65 -10.90
CA LEU A 179 11.40 -5.96 -10.78
C LEU A 179 10.52 -7.08 -11.40
N LEU A 180 9.21 -7.03 -11.21
CA LEU A 180 8.27 -7.98 -11.83
C LEU A 180 8.32 -7.87 -13.35
N HIS A 181 8.39 -6.65 -13.89
CA HIS A 181 8.53 -6.43 -15.33
C HIS A 181 9.87 -6.97 -15.87
N GLN A 182 10.95 -6.88 -15.09
CA GLN A 182 12.27 -7.43 -15.43
C GLN A 182 12.40 -8.94 -15.21
N GLY A 183 11.31 -9.63 -14.85
CA GLY A 183 11.26 -11.09 -14.76
C GLY A 183 11.33 -11.66 -13.35
N LEU A 184 11.25 -10.84 -12.29
CA LEU A 184 11.12 -11.35 -10.93
C LEU A 184 9.84 -12.19 -10.84
N THR A 185 9.98 -13.41 -10.29
CA THR A 185 8.86 -14.34 -10.07
C THR A 185 9.11 -15.18 -8.83
N ALA A 186 8.04 -15.74 -8.25
CA ALA A 186 8.06 -16.70 -7.15
C ALA A 186 6.73 -17.48 -7.12
N ASP A 187 6.68 -18.59 -6.37
CA ASP A 187 5.44 -19.36 -6.18
C ASP A 187 4.45 -18.60 -5.26
N ALA A 188 4.95 -17.73 -4.39
CA ALA A 188 4.16 -16.85 -3.53
C ALA A 188 4.96 -15.62 -3.11
N ALA A 189 4.27 -14.58 -2.63
CA ALA A 189 4.90 -13.38 -2.11
C ALA A 189 4.28 -12.90 -0.80
N ILE A 190 5.08 -12.23 0.03
CA ILE A 190 4.64 -11.58 1.26
C ILE A 190 5.13 -10.13 1.25
N TYR A 191 4.19 -9.21 1.29
CA TYR A 191 4.47 -7.79 1.50
C TYR A 191 4.60 -7.52 2.99
N LEU A 192 5.81 -7.20 3.44
CA LEU A 192 6.03 -6.89 4.84
C LEU A 192 5.83 -5.40 5.08
N HIS A 193 4.65 -5.08 5.55
CA HIS A 193 4.23 -3.70 5.82
C HIS A 193 3.25 -3.69 6.99
N PRO A 194 3.47 -2.88 8.02
CA PRO A 194 2.53 -2.73 9.14
C PRO A 194 1.11 -2.42 8.67
N ALA A 195 0.14 -2.89 9.43
CA ALA A 195 -1.26 -2.62 9.16
C ALA A 195 -1.71 -1.35 9.87
N GLU A 196 -2.49 -0.53 9.16
CA GLU A 196 -3.07 0.69 9.70
C GLU A 196 -4.24 0.44 10.67
N SER A 197 -4.70 -0.80 10.77
CA SER A 197 -5.84 -1.21 11.60
C SER A 197 -5.60 -1.18 13.10
N GLY A 198 -4.34 -1.11 13.55
CA GLY A 198 -3.97 -1.26 14.95
C GLY A 198 -4.08 -2.69 15.49
N MET A 199 -4.09 -3.70 14.60
CA MET A 199 -4.23 -5.11 14.98
C MET A 199 -2.92 -5.90 14.96
N GLY A 200 -1.88 -5.39 14.25
CA GLY A 200 -0.57 -6.05 14.17
C GLY A 200 -0.67 -7.50 13.70
N MET A 201 -0.04 -8.40 14.43
CA MET A 201 0.00 -9.84 14.11
C MET A 201 -1.34 -10.58 14.26
N LYS A 202 -2.43 -9.89 14.60
CA LYS A 202 -3.79 -10.49 14.67
C LYS A 202 -4.51 -10.51 13.33
N GLU A 203 -3.87 -10.06 12.27
CA GLU A 203 -4.45 -10.04 10.93
C GLU A 203 -3.43 -10.32 9.84
N ILE A 204 -3.94 -10.75 8.69
CA ILE A 204 -3.20 -10.89 7.44
C ILE A 204 -3.90 -10.01 6.40
N LYS A 205 -3.14 -9.19 5.69
CA LYS A 205 -3.62 -8.43 4.55
C LYS A 205 -3.70 -9.35 3.34
N ALA A 206 -4.85 -9.95 3.12
CA ALA A 206 -5.09 -10.84 1.98
C ALA A 206 -6.11 -10.24 0.99
N PHE A 207 -6.41 -8.96 1.16
CA PHE A 207 -7.40 -8.24 0.39
C PHE A 207 -6.94 -6.79 0.19
N ALA A 208 -7.10 -6.27 -1.02
CA ALA A 208 -6.96 -4.85 -1.34
C ALA A 208 -8.14 -4.43 -2.23
N SER A 209 -8.87 -3.40 -1.83
CA SER A 209 -9.88 -2.77 -2.69
C SER A 209 -9.22 -2.08 -3.88
N GLY A 210 -9.93 -2.05 -5.01
CA GLY A 210 -9.60 -1.13 -6.08
C GLY A 210 -9.97 0.29 -5.71
N GLN A 211 -9.28 1.26 -6.30
CA GLN A 211 -9.52 2.68 -6.10
C GLN A 211 -9.42 3.44 -7.42
N LEU A 212 -10.29 4.42 -7.59
CA LEU A 212 -10.25 5.40 -8.68
C LEU A 212 -10.33 6.80 -8.10
N GLU A 213 -9.60 7.74 -8.66
CA GLU A 213 -9.72 9.16 -8.36
C GLU A 213 -10.11 9.93 -9.62
N PHE A 214 -11.00 10.88 -9.48
CA PHE A 214 -11.55 11.60 -10.61
C PHE A 214 -11.78 13.08 -10.31
N ARG A 215 -11.79 13.87 -11.39
CA ARG A 215 -12.33 15.23 -11.41
C ARG A 215 -13.33 15.38 -12.52
N ILE A 216 -14.34 16.23 -12.28
CA ILE A 216 -15.38 16.54 -13.27
C ILE A 216 -15.47 18.05 -13.41
N ARG A 217 -15.22 18.53 -14.61
CA ARG A 217 -15.41 19.95 -14.98
C ARG A 217 -16.83 20.17 -15.45
N VAL A 218 -17.47 21.17 -14.89
CA VAL A 218 -18.83 21.58 -15.22
C VAL A 218 -18.81 23.02 -15.71
N GLN A 219 -19.23 23.26 -16.95
CA GLN A 219 -19.25 24.58 -17.55
C GLN A 219 -20.51 25.35 -17.18
N GLY A 220 -20.36 26.66 -17.07
CA GLY A 220 -21.44 27.63 -16.93
C GLY A 220 -21.40 28.71 -18.01
N ALA A 221 -22.39 29.59 -18.01
CA ALA A 221 -22.42 30.75 -18.86
C ALA A 221 -22.86 32.00 -18.12
N ALA A 222 -22.12 33.07 -18.28
CA ALA A 222 -22.50 34.37 -17.76
C ALA A 222 -23.79 34.88 -18.46
N PRO A 223 -24.61 35.69 -17.77
CA PRO A 223 -25.76 36.30 -18.40
C PRO A 223 -25.34 37.30 -19.51
N PRO A 224 -26.15 37.51 -20.53
CA PRO A 224 -25.86 38.42 -21.63
C PRO A 224 -26.01 39.88 -21.22
N THR A 225 -25.10 40.36 -20.38
CA THR A 225 -25.06 41.75 -19.89
C THR A 225 -23.64 42.28 -19.78
N SER A 226 -23.45 43.57 -19.96
CA SER A 226 -22.19 44.27 -19.67
C SER A 226 -22.10 44.77 -18.23
N GLU A 227 -23.15 44.64 -17.45
CA GLU A 227 -23.20 45.09 -16.08
C GLU A 227 -22.25 44.27 -15.21
N PRO A 228 -21.46 44.92 -14.34
CA PRO A 228 -20.52 44.23 -13.47
C PRO A 228 -21.22 43.40 -12.36
N LEU A 229 -22.43 43.81 -11.96
CA LEU A 229 -23.25 43.11 -10.96
C LEU A 229 -24.30 42.26 -11.69
N GLN A 230 -24.00 40.98 -11.82
CA GLN A 230 -24.81 40.03 -12.64
C GLN A 230 -26.01 39.43 -11.88
N THR A 231 -26.16 39.68 -10.59
CA THR A 231 -27.21 39.10 -9.74
C THR A 231 -28.61 39.38 -10.27
N ALA A 232 -28.89 40.59 -10.78
CA ALA A 232 -30.18 40.95 -11.37
C ALA A 232 -30.52 40.16 -12.65
N PHE A 233 -29.51 39.61 -13.29
CA PHE A 233 -29.63 38.86 -14.58
C PHE A 233 -29.38 37.36 -14.38
N ALA A 234 -29.30 36.86 -13.14
CA ALA A 234 -28.93 35.47 -12.82
C ALA A 234 -29.84 34.43 -13.48
N HIS A 235 -31.12 34.76 -13.72
CA HIS A 235 -32.09 33.90 -14.40
C HIS A 235 -31.78 33.71 -15.91
N LEU A 236 -30.92 34.53 -16.50
CA LEU A 236 -30.45 34.42 -17.88
C LEU A 236 -29.09 33.71 -18.00
N ALA A 237 -28.48 33.39 -16.87
CA ALA A 237 -27.20 32.73 -16.77
C ALA A 237 -27.38 31.21 -16.65
N VAL A 238 -26.31 30.48 -16.96
CA VAL A 238 -26.17 29.09 -16.52
C VAL A 238 -25.14 29.05 -15.39
N ASN A 239 -25.62 28.89 -14.16
CA ASN A 239 -24.77 28.86 -12.99
C ASN A 239 -24.07 27.50 -12.88
N PRO A 240 -22.72 27.40 -13.02
CA PRO A 240 -22.00 26.13 -12.95
C PRO A 240 -22.06 25.47 -11.56
N VAL A 241 -22.29 26.25 -10.49
CA VAL A 241 -22.51 25.69 -9.14
C VAL A 241 -23.79 24.87 -9.11
N ALA A 242 -24.91 25.41 -9.65
CA ALA A 242 -26.17 24.68 -9.73
C ALA A 242 -26.01 23.42 -10.58
N LYS A 243 -25.35 23.52 -11.73
CA LYS A 243 -25.05 22.39 -12.61
C LYS A 243 -24.13 21.35 -11.94
N ALA A 244 -23.18 21.76 -11.12
CA ALA A 244 -22.34 20.84 -10.35
C ALA A 244 -23.16 20.04 -9.31
N PHE A 245 -24.19 20.64 -8.72
CA PHE A 245 -25.11 19.92 -7.85
C PHE A 245 -25.91 18.82 -8.59
N GLU A 246 -26.30 19.05 -9.84
CA GLU A 246 -26.96 18.02 -10.66
C GLU A 246 -26.01 16.85 -10.95
N VAL A 247 -24.75 17.12 -11.25
CA VAL A 247 -23.70 16.09 -11.39
C VAL A 247 -23.48 15.35 -10.08
N PHE A 248 -23.40 16.05 -8.97
CA PHE A 248 -23.27 15.44 -7.63
C PHE A 248 -24.44 14.50 -7.34
N GLN A 249 -25.68 14.91 -7.61
CA GLN A 249 -26.86 14.07 -7.41
C GLN A 249 -26.86 12.82 -8.29
N ALA A 250 -26.40 12.93 -9.54
CA ALA A 250 -26.24 11.78 -10.43
C ALA A 250 -25.23 10.78 -9.89
N LEU A 251 -24.10 11.24 -9.36
CA LEU A 251 -23.09 10.38 -8.72
C LEU A 251 -23.61 9.75 -7.42
N GLN A 252 -24.36 10.49 -6.60
CA GLN A 252 -24.99 9.91 -5.41
C GLN A 252 -25.99 8.82 -5.74
N LYS A 253 -26.81 9.03 -6.77
CA LYS A 253 -27.75 8.00 -7.24
C LYS A 253 -27.02 6.75 -7.72
N LEU A 254 -25.92 6.90 -8.44
CA LEU A 254 -25.07 5.77 -8.84
C LEU A 254 -24.47 5.08 -7.62
N ASP A 255 -23.98 5.83 -6.63
CA ASP A 255 -23.43 5.30 -5.39
C ASP A 255 -24.45 4.46 -4.62
N GLU A 256 -25.69 4.97 -4.48
CA GLU A 256 -26.78 4.22 -3.82
C GLU A 256 -27.15 2.95 -4.57
N GLN A 257 -27.18 3.00 -5.92
CA GLN A 257 -27.45 1.83 -6.75
C GLN A 257 -26.36 0.79 -6.57
N ARG A 258 -25.10 1.18 -6.72
CA ARG A 258 -23.95 0.28 -6.51
C ARG A 258 -23.94 -0.33 -5.11
N GLY A 259 -24.23 0.47 -4.09
CA GLY A 259 -24.29 0.00 -2.70
C GLY A 259 -25.33 -1.07 -2.45
N LYS A 260 -26.36 -1.20 -3.30
CA LYS A 260 -27.39 -2.25 -3.25
C LYS A 260 -27.03 -3.47 -4.11
N GLU A 261 -26.34 -3.27 -5.22
CA GLU A 261 -26.05 -4.29 -6.22
C GLU A 261 -24.71 -5.00 -6.00
N ILE A 262 -23.71 -4.29 -5.49
CA ILE A 262 -22.36 -4.81 -5.31
C ILE A 262 -22.18 -5.34 -3.91
N PHE A 263 -21.92 -6.63 -3.80
CA PHE A 263 -21.73 -7.31 -2.52
C PHE A 263 -20.40 -8.08 -2.48
N HIS A 264 -19.63 -7.84 -1.42
CA HIS A 264 -18.45 -8.62 -1.06
C HIS A 264 -18.51 -8.98 0.43
N PRO A 265 -18.50 -10.27 0.81
CA PRO A 265 -18.80 -10.70 2.18
C PRO A 265 -17.87 -10.11 3.24
N LEU A 266 -16.58 -9.98 2.95
CA LEU A 266 -15.61 -9.42 3.91
C LEU A 266 -15.84 -7.93 4.16
N LEU A 267 -16.13 -7.15 3.12
CA LEU A 267 -16.40 -5.71 3.26
C LEU A 267 -17.74 -5.46 3.91
N ASP A 268 -18.77 -6.21 3.48
CA ASP A 268 -20.10 -6.09 4.07
C ASP A 268 -20.07 -6.40 5.58
N GLN A 269 -19.40 -7.49 5.98
CA GLN A 269 -19.22 -7.84 7.38
C GLN A 269 -18.45 -6.77 8.17
N ALA A 270 -17.45 -6.13 7.56
CA ALA A 270 -16.58 -5.19 8.25
C ALA A 270 -17.20 -3.80 8.40
N VAL A 271 -17.89 -3.29 7.36
CA VAL A 271 -18.37 -1.89 7.30
C VAL A 271 -19.80 -1.76 6.75
N GLY A 272 -20.48 -2.86 6.47
CA GLY A 272 -21.87 -2.86 5.97
C GLY A 272 -22.01 -2.41 4.51
N ARG A 273 -20.92 -2.30 3.75
CA ARG A 273 -20.95 -1.84 2.35
C ARG A 273 -19.69 -2.24 1.59
N SER A 274 -19.86 -2.64 0.33
CA SER A 274 -18.76 -3.18 -0.48
C SER A 274 -18.17 -2.22 -1.50
N THR A 275 -18.80 -1.06 -1.74
CA THR A 275 -18.36 -0.05 -2.71
C THR A 275 -18.84 1.33 -2.29
N ASN A 276 -18.09 2.38 -2.61
CA ASN A 276 -18.47 3.76 -2.31
C ASN A 276 -17.99 4.71 -3.41
N ILE A 277 -18.81 5.72 -3.73
CA ILE A 277 -18.41 6.89 -4.51
C ILE A 277 -18.47 8.09 -3.58
N MET A 278 -17.34 8.71 -3.31
CA MET A 278 -17.24 9.89 -2.46
C MET A 278 -16.86 11.10 -3.30
N VAL A 279 -17.72 12.11 -3.34
CA VAL A 279 -17.33 13.44 -3.83
C VAL A 279 -16.83 14.24 -2.64
N SER A 280 -15.55 14.56 -2.61
CA SER A 280 -14.86 15.22 -1.49
C SER A 280 -14.47 16.65 -1.77
N MET A 281 -14.59 17.11 -3.02
CA MET A 281 -14.20 18.46 -3.42
C MET A 281 -15.25 19.08 -4.34
N ILE A 282 -15.60 20.34 -4.07
CA ILE A 282 -16.28 21.24 -5.01
C ILE A 282 -15.48 22.53 -5.02
N ASN A 283 -15.01 22.95 -6.19
CA ASN A 283 -14.20 24.16 -6.35
C ASN A 283 -14.69 24.95 -7.56
N CYS A 284 -15.03 26.22 -7.34
CA CYS A 284 -15.54 27.14 -8.36
C CYS A 284 -14.69 28.41 -8.48
N ASP A 285 -13.40 28.35 -8.22
CA ASP A 285 -12.44 29.46 -8.08
C ASP A 285 -12.77 30.50 -6.98
N VAL A 286 -11.74 31.21 -6.55
CA VAL A 286 -11.90 32.33 -5.61
C VAL A 286 -12.61 33.47 -6.29
N ALA A 287 -13.72 33.88 -5.71
CA ALA A 287 -14.52 34.96 -6.27
C ALA A 287 -13.95 36.32 -5.89
N ASP A 288 -13.48 37.08 -6.86
CA ASP A 288 -13.23 38.54 -6.69
C ASP A 288 -14.54 39.28 -6.45
N SER A 289 -15.65 38.71 -6.89
CA SER A 289 -17.00 39.25 -6.72
C SER A 289 -18.06 38.16 -6.61
N LEU A 290 -18.81 38.15 -5.52
CA LEU A 290 -19.94 37.25 -5.28
C LEU A 290 -21.15 37.51 -6.19
N SER A 291 -21.17 38.65 -6.88
CA SER A 291 -22.25 39.02 -7.81
C SER A 291 -22.00 38.63 -9.27
N ARG A 292 -20.96 37.81 -9.54
CA ARG A 292 -20.64 37.32 -10.87
C ARG A 292 -20.84 35.80 -10.98
N VAL A 293 -21.42 35.35 -12.09
CA VAL A 293 -21.53 33.94 -12.45
C VAL A 293 -20.16 33.44 -12.92
N ARG A 294 -19.74 32.27 -12.46
CA ARG A 294 -18.49 31.64 -12.84
C ARG A 294 -18.59 30.98 -14.22
N HIS A 295 -17.45 30.76 -14.86
CA HIS A 295 -17.41 30.04 -16.14
C HIS A 295 -17.44 28.53 -15.95
N GLU A 296 -16.94 28.05 -14.80
CA GLU A 296 -16.87 26.62 -14.50
C GLU A 296 -16.88 26.34 -13.00
N CYS A 297 -17.20 25.09 -12.68
CA CYS A 297 -17.07 24.50 -11.35
C CYS A 297 -16.47 23.10 -11.50
N TRP A 298 -15.61 22.71 -10.56
CA TRP A 298 -14.97 21.42 -10.51
C TRP A 298 -15.50 20.60 -9.31
N LEU A 299 -15.83 19.34 -9.58
CA LEU A 299 -16.00 18.34 -8.53
C LEU A 299 -14.80 17.41 -8.55
N GLY A 300 -14.41 16.90 -7.38
CA GLY A 300 -13.38 15.86 -7.27
C GLY A 300 -13.82 14.80 -6.28
N GLY A 301 -13.41 13.57 -6.51
CA GLY A 301 -13.81 12.46 -5.66
C GLY A 301 -13.02 11.20 -5.91
N ALA A 302 -13.38 10.17 -5.14
CA ALA A 302 -12.78 8.85 -5.24
C ALA A 302 -13.86 7.75 -5.21
N ILE A 303 -13.52 6.61 -5.79
CA ILE A 303 -14.36 5.41 -5.80
C ILE A 303 -13.56 4.26 -5.21
N SER A 304 -14.12 3.57 -4.23
CA SER A 304 -13.60 2.29 -3.74
C SER A 304 -14.49 1.16 -4.25
N PHE A 305 -13.89 0.10 -4.76
CA PHE A 305 -14.61 -1.07 -5.29
C PHE A 305 -13.91 -2.37 -4.92
N ALA A 306 -14.70 -3.44 -4.74
CA ALA A 306 -14.20 -4.73 -4.29
C ALA A 306 -13.63 -5.57 -5.45
N PRO A 307 -12.55 -6.37 -5.26
CA PRO A 307 -12.24 -7.43 -6.21
C PRO A 307 -13.38 -8.49 -6.20
N PRO A 308 -13.71 -9.14 -7.32
CA PRO A 308 -13.03 -9.07 -8.61
C PRO A 308 -13.67 -8.06 -9.59
N GLU A 309 -14.32 -7.01 -9.12
CA GLU A 309 -14.98 -6.04 -10.01
C GLU A 309 -13.94 -5.38 -10.94
N PRO A 310 -14.13 -5.42 -12.27
CA PRO A 310 -13.19 -4.81 -13.21
C PRO A 310 -13.22 -3.29 -13.13
N MET A 311 -12.05 -2.67 -13.09
CA MET A 311 -11.90 -1.22 -12.99
C MET A 311 -12.56 -0.47 -14.15
N ASP A 312 -12.46 -0.97 -15.36
CA ASP A 312 -13.08 -0.41 -16.57
C ASP A 312 -14.61 -0.45 -16.51
N GLN A 313 -15.20 -1.47 -15.90
CA GLN A 313 -16.63 -1.52 -15.64
C GLN A 313 -17.08 -0.40 -14.70
N VAL A 314 -16.34 -0.16 -13.62
CA VAL A 314 -16.63 0.93 -12.68
C VAL A 314 -16.52 2.28 -13.36
N MET A 315 -15.46 2.49 -14.15
CA MET A 315 -15.27 3.70 -14.97
C MET A 315 -16.42 3.91 -15.95
N GLY A 316 -16.85 2.86 -16.63
CA GLY A 316 -17.97 2.88 -17.56
C GLY A 316 -19.30 3.26 -16.90
N GLN A 317 -19.55 2.81 -15.67
CA GLN A 317 -20.77 3.18 -14.92
C GLN A 317 -20.83 4.68 -14.62
N VAL A 318 -19.71 5.29 -14.24
CA VAL A 318 -19.64 6.75 -14.02
C VAL A 318 -19.86 7.50 -15.32
N GLN A 319 -19.19 7.09 -16.41
CA GLN A 319 -19.37 7.69 -17.75
C GLN A 319 -20.84 7.63 -18.21
N ASN A 320 -21.48 6.48 -18.02
CA ASN A 320 -22.90 6.28 -18.37
C ASN A 320 -23.82 7.17 -17.52
N ALA A 321 -23.58 7.31 -16.22
CA ALA A 321 -24.38 8.18 -15.35
C ALA A 321 -24.30 9.64 -15.79
N LEU A 322 -23.13 10.13 -16.18
CA LEU A 322 -22.95 11.48 -16.72
C LEU A 322 -23.58 11.64 -18.11
N ALA A 323 -23.49 10.61 -18.94
CA ALA A 323 -24.12 10.63 -20.26
C ALA A 323 -25.65 10.66 -20.18
N GLU A 324 -26.26 9.91 -19.26
CA GLU A 324 -27.73 9.95 -19.03
C GLU A 324 -28.16 11.32 -18.48
N LEU A 325 -27.38 11.91 -17.55
CA LEU A 325 -27.65 13.27 -17.09
C LEU A 325 -27.62 14.27 -18.27
N ALA A 326 -26.65 14.14 -19.17
CA ALA A 326 -26.52 15.03 -20.33
C ALA A 326 -27.68 14.92 -21.30
N LYS A 327 -28.30 13.74 -21.48
CA LYS A 327 -29.49 13.55 -22.31
C LYS A 327 -30.73 14.23 -21.76
N GLY A 328 -30.85 14.33 -20.46
CA GLY A 328 -32.01 14.89 -19.77
C GLY A 328 -31.98 16.40 -19.59
N ASP A 329 -30.88 17.08 -19.93
CA ASP A 329 -30.68 18.50 -19.70
C ASP A 329 -30.19 19.23 -20.98
N SER A 330 -30.87 20.31 -21.39
CA SER A 330 -30.56 21.03 -22.63
C SER A 330 -29.17 21.69 -22.60
N TRP A 331 -28.70 22.17 -21.45
CA TRP A 331 -27.37 22.73 -21.32
C TRP A 331 -26.28 21.65 -21.40
N PHE A 332 -26.44 20.56 -20.66
CA PHE A 332 -25.49 19.46 -20.69
C PHE A 332 -25.45 18.71 -22.01
N SER A 333 -26.57 18.70 -22.80
CA SER A 333 -26.55 18.15 -24.15
C SER A 333 -25.58 18.89 -25.08
N ALA A 334 -25.41 20.21 -24.87
CA ALA A 334 -24.48 21.03 -25.65
C ALA A 334 -23.10 21.19 -24.94
N ASN A 335 -23.06 21.09 -23.63
CA ASN A 335 -21.89 21.31 -22.79
C ASN A 335 -21.76 20.17 -21.74
N PRO A 336 -21.47 18.93 -22.16
CA PRO A 336 -21.47 17.79 -21.25
C PRO A 336 -20.41 17.93 -20.15
N PRO A 337 -20.67 17.38 -18.94
CA PRO A 337 -19.67 17.30 -17.90
C PRO A 337 -18.41 16.58 -18.38
N GLN A 338 -17.25 17.19 -18.17
CA GLN A 338 -15.97 16.63 -18.62
C GLN A 338 -15.33 15.83 -17.48
N LEU A 339 -15.33 14.50 -17.61
CA LEU A 339 -14.72 13.58 -16.64
C LEU A 339 -13.24 13.40 -16.96
N HIS A 340 -12.42 13.57 -15.93
CA HIS A 340 -10.99 13.32 -15.93
C HIS A 340 -10.67 12.29 -14.83
N TRP A 341 -9.98 11.21 -15.19
CA TRP A 341 -9.45 10.24 -14.24
C TRP A 341 -8.04 10.63 -13.87
N ASP A 342 -7.77 10.84 -12.58
CA ASP A 342 -6.45 11.23 -12.08
C ASP A 342 -5.57 10.02 -11.81
N SER A 343 -6.13 8.99 -11.16
CA SER A 343 -5.44 7.74 -10.86
C SER A 343 -6.43 6.58 -10.73
N GLY A 344 -5.93 5.39 -10.91
CA GLY A 344 -6.71 4.17 -10.74
C GLY A 344 -5.84 2.95 -10.49
N VAL A 345 -6.32 2.09 -9.58
CA VAL A 345 -5.72 0.78 -9.30
C VAL A 345 -6.82 -0.26 -9.12
N THR A 346 -6.63 -1.45 -9.67
CA THR A 346 -7.55 -2.57 -9.45
C THR A 346 -7.38 -3.19 -8.07
N GLY A 347 -8.42 -3.85 -7.56
CA GLY A 347 -8.33 -4.64 -6.34
C GLY A 347 -7.69 -6.01 -6.58
N ALA A 348 -7.31 -6.68 -5.49
CA ALA A 348 -6.81 -8.05 -5.51
C ALA A 348 -7.13 -8.78 -4.21
N GLN A 349 -7.25 -10.12 -4.27
CA GLN A 349 -7.57 -10.95 -3.11
C GLN A 349 -6.89 -12.31 -3.19
N VAL A 350 -6.43 -12.80 -2.03
CA VAL A 350 -6.07 -14.20 -1.79
C VAL A 350 -7.09 -14.79 -0.82
N ASN A 351 -7.68 -15.92 -1.16
CA ASN A 351 -8.64 -16.58 -0.28
C ASN A 351 -7.95 -17.15 0.97
N ALA A 352 -8.66 -17.16 2.08
CA ALA A 352 -8.12 -17.64 3.36
C ALA A 352 -7.79 -19.14 3.37
N ASP A 353 -8.35 -19.93 2.46
CA ASP A 353 -8.01 -21.36 2.25
C ASP A 353 -6.76 -21.59 1.40
N HIS A 354 -6.20 -20.54 0.78
CA HIS A 354 -4.99 -20.64 -0.02
C HIS A 354 -3.79 -21.11 0.84
N PRO A 355 -2.93 -22.04 0.36
CA PRO A 355 -1.80 -22.58 1.13
C PRO A 355 -0.87 -21.51 1.72
N LEU A 356 -0.62 -20.39 1.03
CA LEU A 356 0.18 -19.28 1.53
C LEU A 356 -0.44 -18.67 2.79
N TYR A 357 -1.75 -18.35 2.74
CA TYR A 357 -2.48 -17.78 3.88
C TYR A 357 -2.44 -18.75 5.06
N GLN A 358 -2.73 -20.03 4.84
CA GLN A 358 -2.74 -21.06 5.86
C GLN A 358 -1.37 -21.27 6.51
N THR A 359 -0.29 -21.27 5.70
CA THR A 359 1.08 -21.38 6.22
C THR A 359 1.42 -20.21 7.14
N LEU A 360 1.11 -18.98 6.69
CA LEU A 360 1.37 -17.77 7.47
C LEU A 360 0.51 -17.73 8.73
N ALA A 361 -0.79 -18.05 8.63
CA ALA A 361 -1.71 -18.09 9.77
C ALA A 361 -1.28 -19.11 10.83
N ALA A 362 -0.81 -20.28 10.41
CA ALA A 362 -0.26 -21.29 11.31
C ALA A 362 1.02 -20.80 12.04
N ALA A 363 1.91 -20.12 11.33
CA ALA A 363 3.12 -19.52 11.94
C ALA A 363 2.77 -18.43 12.94
N ILE A 364 1.79 -17.55 12.63
CA ILE A 364 1.28 -16.54 13.57
C ILE A 364 0.69 -17.22 14.81
N HIS A 365 -0.18 -18.21 14.61
CA HIS A 365 -0.81 -18.90 15.74
C HIS A 365 0.21 -19.57 16.67
N ARG A 366 1.21 -20.25 16.12
CA ARG A 366 2.28 -20.87 16.92
C ARG A 366 3.11 -19.85 17.70
N THR A 367 3.34 -18.67 17.13
CA THR A 367 4.21 -17.65 17.73
C THR A 367 3.48 -16.81 18.76
N THR A 368 2.23 -16.43 18.48
CA THR A 368 1.49 -15.42 19.26
C THR A 368 0.27 -15.98 20.01
N GLY A 369 -0.19 -17.20 19.67
CA GLY A 369 -1.45 -17.76 20.14
C GLY A 369 -2.70 -17.18 19.45
N HIS A 370 -2.54 -16.18 18.57
CA HIS A 370 -3.65 -15.57 17.85
C HIS A 370 -4.01 -16.32 16.56
N THR A 371 -5.29 -16.45 16.28
CA THR A 371 -5.79 -16.82 14.95
C THR A 371 -6.01 -15.53 14.16
N PRO A 372 -5.20 -15.26 13.12
CA PRO A 372 -5.33 -14.01 12.38
C PRO A 372 -6.60 -14.00 11.54
N ARG A 373 -7.20 -12.80 11.38
CA ARG A 373 -8.31 -12.56 10.46
C ARG A 373 -7.81 -11.93 9.17
N VAL A 374 -8.60 -12.02 8.10
CA VAL A 374 -8.37 -11.21 6.90
C VAL A 374 -8.77 -9.76 7.20
N ASN A 375 -7.88 -8.81 6.94
CA ASN A 375 -8.24 -7.39 6.96
C ASN A 375 -8.73 -6.97 5.57
N PRO A 376 -10.04 -6.65 5.40
CA PRO A 376 -10.59 -6.21 4.11
C PRO A 376 -10.51 -4.69 3.92
N MET A 377 -10.03 -3.94 4.91
CA MET A 377 -10.02 -2.47 4.90
C MET A 377 -8.76 -1.86 4.31
N HIS A 378 -7.79 -2.71 3.95
CA HIS A 378 -6.54 -2.24 3.37
C HIS A 378 -6.73 -1.89 1.88
N THR A 379 -6.66 -0.61 1.54
CA THR A 379 -6.83 -0.10 0.17
C THR A 379 -5.48 0.23 -0.46
N SER A 380 -5.42 0.21 -1.80
CA SER A 380 -4.22 0.60 -2.58
C SER A 380 -2.92 -0.11 -2.16
N SER A 381 -3.02 -1.34 -1.66
CA SER A 381 -1.86 -2.09 -1.18
C SER A 381 -1.00 -2.66 -2.31
N ASP A 382 0.32 -2.62 -2.12
CA ASP A 382 1.28 -3.22 -3.05
C ASP A 382 1.16 -4.75 -3.18
N ILE A 383 0.37 -5.43 -2.31
CA ILE A 383 0.06 -6.87 -2.47
C ILE A 383 -0.54 -7.18 -3.84
N ARG A 384 -1.25 -6.23 -4.44
CA ARG A 384 -1.87 -6.40 -5.76
C ARG A 384 -0.85 -6.54 -6.89
N ASN A 385 0.32 -5.90 -6.80
CA ASN A 385 1.27 -5.83 -7.91
C ASN A 385 1.76 -7.22 -8.37
N PRO A 386 2.26 -8.13 -7.52
CA PRO A 386 2.63 -9.47 -7.95
C PRO A 386 1.42 -10.29 -8.44
N MET A 387 0.24 -10.13 -7.81
CA MET A 387 -0.98 -10.84 -8.20
C MET A 387 -1.43 -10.44 -9.61
N VAL A 388 -1.51 -9.14 -9.88
CA VAL A 388 -2.03 -8.61 -11.15
C VAL A 388 -1.04 -8.80 -12.29
N GLN A 389 0.27 -8.61 -12.02
CA GLN A 389 1.29 -8.62 -13.08
C GLN A 389 1.80 -10.03 -13.42
N LYS A 390 1.82 -10.96 -12.46
CA LYS A 390 2.44 -12.28 -12.60
C LYS A 390 1.61 -13.43 -12.04
N ASN A 391 0.39 -13.20 -11.59
CA ASN A 391 -0.45 -14.19 -10.90
C ASN A 391 0.24 -14.84 -9.68
N ILE A 392 1.10 -14.09 -8.99
CA ILE A 392 1.80 -14.57 -7.79
C ILE A 392 0.88 -14.29 -6.59
N PRO A 393 0.37 -15.31 -5.89
CA PRO A 393 -0.43 -15.14 -4.68
C PRO A 393 0.36 -14.32 -3.66
N THR A 394 -0.22 -13.20 -3.20
CA THR A 394 0.49 -12.26 -2.33
C THR A 394 -0.37 -11.87 -1.14
N VAL A 395 0.19 -11.97 0.06
CA VAL A 395 -0.44 -11.48 1.29
C VAL A 395 0.46 -10.46 1.98
N GLY A 396 -0.10 -9.65 2.89
CA GLY A 396 0.67 -8.68 3.67
C GLY A 396 0.68 -9.01 5.15
N LEU A 397 1.79 -8.67 5.81
CA LEU A 397 2.01 -8.86 7.23
C LEU A 397 2.88 -7.74 7.78
N GLY A 398 2.58 -7.27 9.00
CA GLY A 398 3.45 -6.31 9.70
C GLY A 398 3.10 -6.18 11.18
N PRO A 399 4.00 -5.60 11.97
CA PRO A 399 3.80 -5.45 13.40
C PRO A 399 2.73 -4.40 13.72
N LEU A 400 2.26 -4.41 14.95
CA LEU A 400 1.44 -3.34 15.50
C LEU A 400 2.19 -2.01 15.42
N CYS A 401 1.53 -1.02 14.86
CA CYS A 401 2.09 0.31 14.64
C CYS A 401 1.08 1.42 14.88
N GLY A 402 1.56 2.64 14.91
CA GLY A 402 0.75 3.84 14.95
C GLY A 402 1.43 5.03 14.31
N ALA A 403 0.62 6.05 14.02
CA ALA A 403 1.05 7.34 13.48
C ALA A 403 1.88 7.21 12.18
N LEU A 404 1.28 6.68 11.12
CA LEU A 404 1.93 6.57 9.81
C LEU A 404 2.30 7.93 9.23
N SER A 405 3.51 8.06 8.71
CA SER A 405 4.04 9.32 8.15
C SER A 405 3.23 9.84 6.96
N GLN A 406 2.67 8.95 6.14
CA GLN A 406 1.80 9.30 5.01
C GLN A 406 0.52 10.03 5.42
N ASN A 407 0.08 9.85 6.66
CA ASN A 407 -1.04 10.58 7.24
C ASN A 407 -0.62 11.93 7.85
N GLY A 408 0.64 12.33 7.68
CA GLY A 408 1.21 13.54 8.25
C GLY A 408 1.29 13.52 9.77
N GLN A 409 1.30 12.35 10.38
CA GLN A 409 1.44 12.17 11.82
C GLN A 409 2.90 12.32 12.25
N THR A 410 3.08 12.70 13.52
CA THR A 410 4.38 12.76 14.19
C THR A 410 4.49 11.61 15.19
N ASP A 411 5.70 11.30 15.65
CA ASP A 411 5.95 10.21 16.59
C ASP A 411 5.45 8.84 16.07
N GLU A 412 5.72 8.54 14.81
CA GLU A 412 5.48 7.24 14.17
C GLU A 412 6.22 6.14 14.93
N TRP A 413 5.57 5.00 15.15
CA TRP A 413 6.11 3.94 15.98
C TRP A 413 5.67 2.54 15.55
N VAL A 414 6.46 1.52 15.98
CA VAL A 414 6.07 0.11 15.98
C VAL A 414 6.24 -0.49 17.35
N ASP A 415 5.39 -1.48 17.69
CA ASP A 415 5.50 -2.23 18.94
C ASP A 415 6.70 -3.19 18.91
N VAL A 416 7.48 -3.21 19.98
CA VAL A 416 8.71 -4.02 20.08
C VAL A 416 8.42 -5.52 20.06
N GLU A 417 7.44 -5.97 20.83
CA GLU A 417 7.16 -7.40 20.95
C GLU A 417 6.50 -7.94 19.67
N ASP A 418 5.62 -7.15 19.07
CA ASP A 418 4.97 -7.52 17.82
C ASP A 418 5.96 -7.52 16.64
N TYR A 419 6.94 -6.61 16.64
CA TYR A 419 8.06 -6.62 15.69
C TYR A 419 8.92 -7.89 15.82
N LEU A 420 9.27 -8.30 17.05
CA LEU A 420 10.03 -9.53 17.29
C LEU A 420 9.20 -10.78 16.95
N ALA A 421 7.90 -10.76 17.24
CA ALA A 421 6.98 -11.81 16.82
C ALA A 421 6.93 -11.92 15.30
N ALA A 422 6.88 -10.80 14.58
CA ALA A 422 6.90 -10.77 13.11
C ALA A 422 8.20 -11.40 12.54
N VAL A 423 9.37 -11.11 13.12
CA VAL A 423 10.63 -11.76 12.75
C VAL A 423 10.55 -13.28 12.94
N THR A 424 9.99 -13.74 14.07
CA THR A 424 9.80 -15.17 14.37
C THR A 424 8.87 -15.83 13.36
N VAL A 425 7.74 -15.18 13.07
CA VAL A 425 6.72 -15.67 12.11
C VAL A 425 7.32 -15.79 10.71
N VAL A 426 8.04 -14.76 10.26
CA VAL A 426 8.65 -14.76 8.92
C VAL A 426 9.71 -15.85 8.80
N ALA A 427 10.60 -16.01 9.80
CA ALA A 427 11.59 -17.08 9.80
C ALA A 427 10.95 -18.48 9.76
N SER A 428 9.88 -18.70 10.54
CA SER A 428 9.11 -19.95 10.53
C SER A 428 8.42 -20.18 9.18
N THR A 429 7.78 -19.15 8.62
CA THR A 429 7.08 -19.21 7.35
C THR A 429 8.02 -19.56 6.19
N ILE A 430 9.25 -19.04 6.20
CA ILE A 430 10.27 -19.39 5.21
C ILE A 430 10.52 -20.90 5.20
N LEU A 431 10.74 -21.51 6.37
CA LEU A 431 10.99 -22.96 6.45
C LEU A 431 9.75 -23.81 6.15
N ASP A 432 8.59 -23.38 6.61
CA ASP A 432 7.32 -24.09 6.39
C ASP A 432 6.91 -24.08 4.91
N TRP A 433 7.21 -22.99 4.19
CA TRP A 433 6.88 -22.84 2.77
C TRP A 433 7.95 -23.42 1.85
N CYS A 434 9.19 -23.04 2.03
CA CYS A 434 10.30 -23.38 1.13
C CYS A 434 10.96 -24.73 1.46
N GLY A 435 10.65 -25.33 2.62
CA GLY A 435 11.39 -26.45 3.19
C GLY A 435 12.65 -25.99 3.91
N ALA A 436 13.17 -26.84 4.79
CA ALA A 436 14.34 -26.58 5.62
C ALA A 436 15.49 -27.51 5.28
N GLU A 437 16.72 -27.00 5.31
CA GLU A 437 17.97 -27.78 5.29
C GLU A 437 19.00 -27.18 6.24
N PRO A 438 20.04 -27.95 6.67
CA PRO A 438 21.15 -27.41 7.41
C PRO A 438 21.86 -26.31 6.60
N ALA A 439 22.25 -25.22 7.28
CA ALA A 439 23.06 -24.19 6.64
C ALA A 439 24.45 -24.78 6.29
N ASN A 440 24.88 -24.54 5.05
CA ASN A 440 26.23 -24.84 4.63
C ASN A 440 27.19 -23.96 5.46
N GLY A 441 28.15 -24.55 6.14
CA GLY A 441 29.11 -23.90 7.02
C GLY A 441 30.04 -22.92 6.31
#